data_cf0afef4a311fbcf7a0b476302897b7a
#
_entry.id   cf0afef4a311fbcf7a0b476302897b7a
#
_cell.length_a   1.000
_cell.length_b   1.000
_cell.length_c   1.000
_cell.angle_alpha   90.00
_cell.angle_beta   90.00
_cell.angle_gamma   90.00
#
_symmetry.space_group_name_H-M   'P 1'
#
loop_
_entity.id
_entity.type
_entity.pdbx_description
1 polymer ?
#
loop_
_entity_poly.entity_id
_entity_poly.type
_entity_poly.pdbx_seq_one_letter_code
_entity_poly.pdbx_strand_id
1 'polypeptide(L)'
;ENEIVEVDINASEYFLIENRNNWILDGVDFDSLRWKNIDDNGYLPDYATYLIDSTDVVRDEVTGVITSVPNNDMGLPGSGLLIWHIDETKIWEGMNDYSVNEDKEHRGIDLEEGDGAQDIGYPNIFLFTDPTSGLWSDMWFDGNSEYYRANPGWEGQPSFGPDTYPNTRSNNGSDTYIQVNDISIPGDTMTFEIGNSFIADGFPDTTLNIQMFYDFTGDGVHEIIGGADSLWWSGSDSISITPFHDLSGEY
;
A
#
# COMPACT_ATOMS: atom_id res chain seq x y z
N GLU A 1 -11.29 14.98 5.48
CA GLU A 1 -11.96 13.82 4.85
C GLU A 1 -10.88 12.77 4.61
N ASN A 2 -11.08 11.56 5.09
CA ASN A 2 -10.16 10.46 4.79
C ASN A 2 -10.46 10.01 3.36
N GLU A 3 -9.57 10.29 2.44
CA GLU A 3 -9.62 9.73 1.10
C GLU A 3 -8.96 8.35 1.13
N ILE A 4 -9.63 7.37 0.58
CA ILE A 4 -9.07 6.05 0.30
C ILE A 4 -8.84 6.00 -1.21
N VAL A 5 -7.62 5.65 -1.60
CA VAL A 5 -7.26 5.47 -3.00
C VAL A 5 -7.29 3.98 -3.32
N GLU A 6 -8.10 3.61 -4.31
CA GLU A 6 -8.19 2.25 -4.84
C GLU A 6 -7.31 2.12 -6.09
N VAL A 7 -6.54 1.05 -6.16
CA VAL A 7 -5.65 0.74 -7.29
C VAL A 7 -5.96 -0.68 -7.75
N ASP A 8 -6.65 -0.79 -8.88
CA ASP A 8 -7.09 -2.08 -9.42
C ASP A 8 -5.93 -2.94 -9.89
N ILE A 9 -5.91 -4.21 -9.48
CA ILE A 9 -5.07 -5.28 -10.03
C ILE A 9 -5.87 -6.00 -11.12
N ASN A 10 -7.09 -6.41 -10.79
CA ASN A 10 -8.01 -7.06 -11.71
C ASN A 10 -9.46 -6.85 -11.22
N ALA A 11 -10.43 -7.59 -11.74
CA ALA A 11 -11.85 -7.38 -11.44
C ALA A 11 -12.25 -7.71 -9.98
N SER A 12 -11.43 -8.41 -9.22
CA SER A 12 -11.73 -8.84 -7.85
C SER A 12 -10.56 -8.63 -6.87
N GLU A 13 -9.46 -8.05 -7.34
CA GLU A 13 -8.26 -7.88 -6.56
C GLU A 13 -7.71 -6.47 -6.77
N TYR A 14 -7.40 -5.77 -5.66
CA TYR A 14 -6.98 -4.37 -5.69
C TYR A 14 -6.24 -3.99 -4.41
N PHE A 15 -5.51 -2.88 -4.48
CA PHE A 15 -4.96 -2.23 -3.29
C PHE A 15 -5.84 -1.08 -2.84
N LEU A 16 -5.98 -0.93 -1.52
CA LEU A 16 -6.54 0.28 -0.90
C LEU A 16 -5.43 1.00 -0.14
N ILE A 17 -5.26 2.27 -0.41
CA ILE A 17 -4.24 3.11 0.23
C ILE A 17 -4.95 4.19 1.03
N GLU A 18 -4.63 4.28 2.31
CA GLU A 18 -5.17 5.30 3.20
C GLU A 18 -4.09 5.92 4.08
N ASN A 19 -4.22 7.19 4.38
CA ASN A 19 -3.38 7.88 5.36
C ASN A 19 -4.00 7.74 6.75
N ARG A 20 -3.21 7.24 7.71
CA ARG A 20 -3.58 7.15 9.12
C ARG A 20 -2.58 7.91 9.97
N ASN A 21 -3.10 8.62 10.97
CA ASN A 21 -2.29 9.48 11.81
C ASN A 21 -2.68 9.30 13.27
N ASN A 22 -1.78 8.77 14.08
CA ASN A 22 -1.98 8.54 15.51
C ASN A 22 -1.70 9.78 16.37
N TRP A 23 -1.51 10.95 15.76
CA TRP A 23 -1.23 12.16 16.49
C TRP A 23 -2.45 12.61 17.30
N ILE A 24 -2.17 13.06 18.50
CA ILE A 24 -3.20 13.62 19.40
C ILE A 24 -3.50 15.04 18.93
N LEU A 25 -4.80 15.39 18.85
CA LEU A 25 -5.22 16.74 18.53
C LEU A 25 -4.64 17.74 19.52
N ASP A 26 -4.32 18.95 19.04
CA ASP A 26 -3.83 20.04 19.88
C ASP A 26 -4.76 20.29 21.06
N GLY A 27 -4.17 20.36 22.27
CA GLY A 27 -4.88 20.60 23.50
C GLY A 27 -5.36 19.36 24.25
N VAL A 28 -5.17 18.15 23.69
CA VAL A 28 -5.43 16.90 24.40
C VAL A 28 -4.17 16.48 25.16
N ASP A 29 -4.27 16.45 26.49
CA ASP A 29 -3.23 15.91 27.34
C ASP A 29 -3.44 14.41 27.54
N PHE A 30 -2.70 13.62 26.76
CA PHE A 30 -2.75 12.17 26.78
C PHE A 30 -2.50 11.58 28.16
N ASP A 31 -1.51 12.09 28.87
CA ASP A 31 -1.17 11.56 30.20
C ASP A 31 -2.29 11.84 31.20
N SER A 32 -2.90 13.01 31.13
CA SER A 32 -4.06 13.34 31.98
C SER A 32 -5.26 12.46 31.67
N LEU A 33 -5.57 12.19 30.40
CA LEU A 33 -6.64 11.26 30.00
C LEU A 33 -6.37 9.83 30.49
N ARG A 34 -5.14 9.37 30.35
CA ARG A 34 -4.71 8.06 30.79
C ARG A 34 -4.85 7.89 32.30
N TRP A 35 -4.40 8.87 33.07
CA TRP A 35 -4.50 8.87 34.54
C TRP A 35 -5.95 8.95 34.99
N LYS A 36 -6.75 9.81 34.38
CA LYS A 36 -8.18 9.90 34.68
C LYS A 36 -8.88 8.56 34.47
N ASN A 37 -8.56 7.86 33.41
CA ASN A 37 -9.16 6.56 33.15
C ASN A 37 -8.74 5.49 34.17
N ILE A 38 -7.49 5.50 34.64
CA ILE A 38 -7.03 4.64 35.74
C ILE A 38 -7.82 4.95 37.03
N ASP A 39 -8.02 6.23 37.35
CA ASP A 39 -8.77 6.64 38.55
C ASP A 39 -10.25 6.26 38.46
N ASP A 40 -10.87 6.40 37.29
CA ASP A 40 -12.30 6.12 37.11
C ASP A 40 -12.60 4.61 37.00
N ASN A 41 -11.72 3.81 36.40
CA ASN A 41 -11.97 2.41 36.11
C ASN A 41 -11.07 1.43 36.89
N GLY A 42 -10.05 1.92 37.57
CA GLY A 42 -9.14 1.10 38.39
C GLY A 42 -8.15 0.23 37.60
N TYR A 43 -8.13 0.34 36.29
CA TYR A 43 -7.15 -0.37 35.43
C TYR A 43 -6.86 0.44 34.16
N LEU A 44 -5.73 0.14 33.53
CA LEU A 44 -5.39 0.70 32.23
C LEU A 44 -6.04 -0.21 31.16
N PRO A 45 -6.99 0.29 30.38
CA PRO A 45 -7.53 -0.50 29.29
C PRO A 45 -6.49 -0.73 28.22
N ASP A 46 -6.51 -1.91 27.58
CA ASP A 46 -5.58 -2.32 26.53
C ASP A 46 -5.81 -1.58 25.20
N TYR A 47 -6.81 -0.71 25.13
CA TYR A 47 -7.23 -0.04 23.91
C TYR A 47 -7.38 1.47 24.08
N ALA A 48 -7.25 2.15 22.96
CA ALA A 48 -7.48 3.57 22.80
C ALA A 48 -8.92 4.02 23.13
N THR A 49 -9.86 3.12 23.44
CA THR A 49 -11.24 3.47 23.82
C THR A 49 -11.33 4.37 25.05
N TYR A 50 -10.32 4.35 25.93
CA TYR A 50 -10.25 5.28 27.07
C TYR A 50 -9.84 6.70 26.66
N LEU A 51 -9.37 6.87 25.45
CA LEU A 51 -8.94 8.16 24.89
C LEU A 51 -10.10 8.87 24.18
N ILE A 52 -11.18 8.14 23.94
CA ILE A 52 -12.40 8.69 23.36
C ILE A 52 -13.22 9.28 24.52
N ASP A 53 -13.13 10.60 24.68
CA ASP A 53 -14.10 11.28 25.52
C ASP A 53 -15.47 11.16 24.84
N SER A 54 -16.43 10.54 25.53
CA SER A 54 -17.77 10.36 25.00
C SER A 54 -18.51 11.67 24.71
N THR A 55 -18.00 12.80 25.22
CA THR A 55 -18.54 14.14 24.95
C THR A 55 -18.15 14.66 23.57
N ASP A 56 -17.05 14.16 22.99
CA ASP A 56 -16.55 14.59 21.69
C ASP A 56 -17.04 13.70 20.53
N VAL A 57 -17.79 12.65 20.85
CA VAL A 57 -18.41 11.79 19.83
C VAL A 57 -19.61 12.48 19.23
N VAL A 58 -19.56 12.79 17.94
CA VAL A 58 -20.69 13.36 17.20
C VAL A 58 -21.59 12.24 16.69
N ARG A 59 -22.89 12.41 16.95
CA ARG A 59 -23.92 11.47 16.51
C ARG A 59 -24.94 12.17 15.63
N ASP A 60 -25.46 11.48 14.65
CA ASP A 60 -26.66 11.91 13.94
C ASP A 60 -27.84 11.95 14.91
N GLU A 61 -28.53 13.08 14.96
CA GLU A 61 -29.61 13.35 15.93
C GLU A 61 -30.85 12.45 15.73
N VAL A 62 -31.05 11.93 14.51
CA VAL A 62 -32.23 11.14 14.15
C VAL A 62 -31.98 9.67 14.31
N THR A 63 -30.84 9.18 13.83
CA THR A 63 -30.51 7.75 13.79
C THR A 63 -29.70 7.29 14.99
N GLY A 64 -29.05 8.23 15.71
CA GLY A 64 -28.10 7.92 16.78
C GLY A 64 -26.76 7.34 16.30
N VAL A 65 -26.55 7.25 14.99
CA VAL A 65 -25.31 6.72 14.39
C VAL A 65 -24.16 7.67 14.68
N ILE A 66 -23.02 7.12 15.07
CA ILE A 66 -21.79 7.90 15.27
C ILE A 66 -21.28 8.36 13.91
N THR A 67 -21.11 9.67 13.75
CA THR A 67 -20.65 10.30 12.51
C THR A 67 -19.23 10.86 12.59
N SER A 68 -18.72 11.06 13.81
CA SER A 68 -17.35 11.52 14.03
C SER A 68 -16.86 11.10 15.41
N VAL A 69 -15.63 10.64 15.46
CA VAL A 69 -14.91 10.33 16.70
C VAL A 69 -13.54 10.98 16.61
N PRO A 70 -13.24 12.00 17.44
CA PRO A 70 -11.92 12.61 17.46
C PRO A 70 -10.87 11.61 17.94
N ASN A 71 -9.66 11.74 17.44
CA ASN A 71 -8.52 10.87 17.76
C ASN A 71 -8.78 9.36 17.55
N ASN A 72 -9.56 9.02 16.54
CA ASN A 72 -9.90 7.62 16.25
C ASN A 72 -8.68 6.73 16.05
N ASP A 73 -7.61 7.28 15.45
CA ASP A 73 -6.39 6.57 15.08
C ASP A 73 -5.32 6.61 16.19
N MET A 74 -5.60 7.19 17.33
CA MET A 74 -4.61 7.35 18.41
C MET A 74 -4.10 6.02 18.99
N GLY A 75 -4.84 4.93 18.78
CA GLY A 75 -4.43 3.57 19.18
C GLY A 75 -3.49 2.89 18.20
N LEU A 76 -3.28 3.46 17.03
CA LEU A 76 -2.35 2.91 16.06
C LEU A 76 -0.90 3.06 16.53
N PRO A 77 -0.03 2.11 16.17
CA PRO A 77 1.36 2.12 16.62
C PRO A 77 2.20 3.23 16.01
N GLY A 78 1.75 3.80 14.88
CA GLY A 78 2.46 4.84 14.13
C GLY A 78 1.54 5.71 13.29
N SER A 79 2.15 6.51 12.44
CA SER A 79 1.50 7.35 11.42
C SER A 79 2.15 7.09 10.07
N GLY A 80 1.34 7.02 9.01
CA GLY A 80 1.80 6.73 7.67
C GLY A 80 0.67 6.23 6.78
N LEU A 81 1.02 5.79 5.58
CA LEU A 81 0.07 5.09 4.73
C LEU A 81 -0.09 3.64 5.20
N LEU A 82 -1.32 3.16 5.16
CA LEU A 82 -1.64 1.75 5.19
C LEU A 82 -2.00 1.32 3.77
N ILE A 83 -1.41 0.24 3.31
CA ILE A 83 -1.67 -0.36 2.01
C ILE A 83 -2.30 -1.72 2.24
N TRP A 84 -3.57 -1.84 1.92
CA TRP A 84 -4.33 -3.06 2.05
C TRP A 84 -4.39 -3.78 0.71
N HIS A 85 -4.09 -5.07 0.69
CA HIS A 85 -4.30 -5.94 -0.44
C HIS A 85 -5.63 -6.67 -0.24
N ILE A 86 -6.56 -6.47 -1.14
CA ILE A 86 -7.92 -7.02 -1.07
C ILE A 86 -8.10 -8.03 -2.20
N ASP A 87 -8.54 -9.23 -1.86
CA ASP A 87 -8.98 -10.27 -2.79
C ASP A 87 -10.43 -10.66 -2.49
N GLU A 88 -11.36 -10.10 -3.24
CA GLU A 88 -12.80 -10.36 -3.07
C GLU A 88 -13.13 -11.83 -3.30
N THR A 89 -12.39 -12.53 -4.16
CA THR A 89 -12.61 -13.96 -4.39
C THR A 89 -12.37 -14.75 -3.12
N LYS A 90 -11.25 -14.49 -2.44
CA LYS A 90 -10.93 -15.09 -1.15
C LYS A 90 -11.90 -14.70 -0.05
N ILE A 91 -12.35 -13.44 -0.04
CA ILE A 91 -13.36 -12.99 0.91
C ILE A 91 -14.66 -13.78 0.72
N TRP A 92 -15.16 -13.89 -0.52
CA TRP A 92 -16.39 -14.64 -0.81
C TRP A 92 -16.26 -16.13 -0.50
N GLU A 93 -15.11 -16.74 -0.77
CA GLU A 93 -14.84 -18.14 -0.45
C GLU A 93 -14.85 -18.40 1.06
N GLY A 94 -14.20 -17.52 1.84
CA GLY A 94 -13.95 -17.74 3.27
C GLY A 94 -14.98 -17.14 4.22
N MET A 95 -15.91 -16.27 3.73
CA MET A 95 -16.79 -15.53 4.65
C MET A 95 -17.82 -16.38 5.39
N ASN A 96 -18.19 -17.56 4.86
CA ASN A 96 -19.20 -18.42 5.48
C ASN A 96 -18.64 -19.33 6.58
N ASP A 97 -17.35 -19.63 6.56
CA ASP A 97 -16.67 -20.51 7.52
C ASP A 97 -15.57 -19.78 8.31
N TYR A 98 -15.48 -18.46 8.16
CA TYR A 98 -14.51 -17.59 8.84
C TYR A 98 -13.05 -17.84 8.45
N SER A 99 -12.79 -18.33 7.24
CA SER A 99 -11.46 -18.67 6.73
C SER A 99 -10.85 -17.60 5.80
N VAL A 100 -11.42 -16.40 5.74
CA VAL A 100 -10.98 -15.31 4.84
C VAL A 100 -9.47 -15.06 4.86
N ASN A 101 -8.87 -15.10 6.06
CA ASN A 101 -7.44 -14.85 6.29
C ASN A 101 -6.72 -16.07 6.92
N GLU A 102 -7.26 -17.27 6.79
CA GLU A 102 -6.65 -18.49 7.37
C GLU A 102 -5.39 -18.91 6.60
N ASP A 103 -5.43 -18.75 5.27
CA ASP A 103 -4.28 -19.00 4.42
C ASP A 103 -3.35 -17.77 4.45
N LYS A 104 -2.19 -17.95 5.07
CA LYS A 104 -1.21 -16.90 5.28
C LYS A 104 -0.56 -16.36 4.01
N GLU A 105 -0.45 -17.22 3.01
CA GLU A 105 0.14 -16.88 1.71
C GLU A 105 -0.89 -16.22 0.77
N HIS A 106 -2.19 -16.37 1.09
CA HIS A 106 -3.29 -15.87 0.28
C HIS A 106 -4.44 -15.40 1.16
N ARG A 107 -4.29 -14.26 1.81
CA ARG A 107 -5.34 -13.63 2.60
C ARG A 107 -6.36 -12.93 1.71
N GLY A 108 -7.59 -12.87 2.14
CA GLY A 108 -8.62 -12.05 1.47
C GLY A 108 -8.49 -10.57 1.78
N ILE A 109 -7.95 -10.24 2.97
CA ILE A 109 -7.65 -8.88 3.41
C ILE A 109 -6.29 -8.95 4.08
N ASP A 110 -5.28 -8.40 3.44
CA ASP A 110 -3.91 -8.35 3.95
C ASP A 110 -3.42 -6.92 4.09
N LEU A 111 -2.58 -6.66 5.07
CA LEU A 111 -1.86 -5.41 5.20
C LEU A 111 -0.43 -5.62 4.67
N GLU A 112 -0.08 -4.87 3.66
CA GLU A 112 1.27 -4.85 3.12
C GLU A 112 2.16 -4.01 4.05
N GLU A 113 2.91 -4.69 4.91
CA GLU A 113 3.69 -4.05 5.97
C GLU A 113 4.96 -3.39 5.42
N GLY A 114 5.12 -2.09 5.69
CA GLY A 114 6.23 -1.28 5.16
C GLY A 114 7.62 -1.73 5.59
N ASP A 115 7.74 -2.50 6.66
CA ASP A 115 9.01 -3.09 7.11
C ASP A 115 9.26 -4.49 6.53
N GLY A 116 8.29 -5.03 5.79
CA GLY A 116 8.39 -6.34 5.16
C GLY A 116 8.27 -7.53 6.11
N ALA A 117 7.93 -7.33 7.39
CA ALA A 117 7.82 -8.43 8.34
C ALA A 117 6.68 -9.38 8.02
N GLN A 118 5.54 -8.85 7.53
CA GLN A 118 4.33 -9.59 7.18
C GLN A 118 3.88 -10.50 8.34
N ASP A 119 3.94 -9.96 9.58
CA ASP A 119 3.71 -10.73 10.78
C ASP A 119 2.43 -10.37 11.55
N ILE A 120 1.68 -9.36 11.11
CA ILE A 120 0.39 -9.00 11.70
C ILE A 120 -0.57 -10.18 11.63
N GLY A 121 -1.17 -10.51 12.79
CA GLY A 121 -2.09 -11.64 12.94
C GLY A 121 -1.43 -12.99 13.17
N TYR A 122 -0.11 -13.06 13.34
CA TYR A 122 0.61 -14.29 13.70
C TYR A 122 0.97 -14.30 15.19
N PRO A 123 0.16 -14.88 16.06
CA PRO A 123 0.38 -14.79 17.50
C PRO A 123 1.73 -15.41 17.90
N ASN A 124 2.56 -14.62 18.57
CA ASN A 124 3.83 -15.06 19.09
C ASN A 124 3.77 -15.15 20.62
N ILE A 125 3.53 -16.37 21.13
CA ILE A 125 3.34 -16.63 22.56
C ILE A 125 4.62 -16.50 23.40
N PHE A 126 5.78 -16.24 22.78
CA PHE A 126 7.07 -16.22 23.49
C PHE A 126 7.67 -14.81 23.65
N LEU A 127 7.06 -13.78 23.08
CA LEU A 127 7.55 -12.42 23.16
C LEU A 127 6.75 -11.58 24.16
N PHE A 128 7.47 -10.78 24.95
CA PHE A 128 6.86 -9.79 25.86
C PHE A 128 6.24 -8.60 25.13
N THR A 129 6.69 -8.35 23.93
CA THR A 129 6.05 -7.46 22.95
C THR A 129 5.58 -8.31 21.81
N ASP A 130 4.31 -8.16 21.44
CA ASP A 130 3.71 -8.90 20.36
C ASP A 130 3.75 -8.05 19.07
N PRO A 131 4.72 -8.26 18.16
CA PRO A 131 4.81 -7.51 16.91
C PRO A 131 3.60 -7.76 16.01
N THR A 132 2.90 -8.87 16.23
CA THR A 132 1.73 -9.26 15.45
C THR A 132 0.49 -8.41 15.70
N SER A 133 0.54 -7.50 16.67
CA SER A 133 -0.47 -6.47 16.91
C SER A 133 -0.18 -5.16 16.18
N GLY A 134 0.89 -5.12 15.41
CA GLY A 134 1.35 -3.99 14.62
C GLY A 134 2.41 -3.13 15.32
N LEU A 135 3.35 -2.64 14.53
CA LEU A 135 4.42 -1.74 14.91
C LEU A 135 4.34 -0.45 14.07
N TRP A 136 5.05 0.58 14.51
CA TRP A 136 5.14 1.84 13.76
C TRP A 136 5.80 1.65 12.37
N SER A 137 6.64 0.64 12.24
CA SER A 137 7.38 0.29 11.02
C SER A 137 6.52 -0.35 9.94
N ASP A 138 5.34 -0.87 10.30
CA ASP A 138 4.43 -1.49 9.33
C ASP A 138 3.80 -0.46 8.39
N MET A 139 3.84 0.81 8.80
CA MET A 139 3.33 1.91 7.99
C MET A 139 4.34 2.38 6.96
N TRP A 140 3.84 2.80 5.81
CA TRP A 140 4.63 3.32 4.71
C TRP A 140 4.83 4.83 4.85
N PHE A 141 6.08 5.27 4.95
CA PHE A 141 6.43 6.68 5.03
C PHE A 141 7.92 6.91 4.73
N ASP A 142 8.26 8.10 4.24
CA ASP A 142 9.65 8.51 4.06
C ASP A 142 10.38 8.59 5.40
N GLY A 143 11.53 7.89 5.49
CA GLY A 143 12.32 7.75 6.70
C GLY A 143 12.04 6.48 7.51
N ASN A 144 11.21 5.56 7.03
CA ASN A 144 11.03 4.24 7.66
C ASN A 144 12.32 3.41 7.52
N SER A 145 13.12 3.36 8.60
CA SER A 145 14.42 2.66 8.60
C SER A 145 14.28 1.15 8.41
N GLU A 146 13.16 0.56 8.80
CA GLU A 146 12.94 -0.88 8.68
C GLU A 146 12.62 -1.28 7.24
N TYR A 147 11.99 -0.40 6.45
CA TYR A 147 11.82 -0.58 5.02
C TYR A 147 13.15 -0.89 4.31
N TYR A 148 14.21 -0.13 4.62
CA TYR A 148 15.52 -0.32 3.99
C TYR A 148 16.23 -1.59 4.44
N ARG A 149 15.81 -2.18 5.56
CA ARG A 149 16.31 -3.49 5.99
C ARG A 149 15.66 -4.61 5.18
N ALA A 150 14.38 -4.49 4.88
CA ALA A 150 13.66 -5.42 4.02
C ALA A 150 14.07 -5.28 2.54
N ASN A 151 14.46 -4.07 2.13
CA ASN A 151 14.84 -3.74 0.76
C ASN A 151 16.30 -3.25 0.68
N PRO A 152 17.30 -4.13 0.92
CA PRO A 152 18.70 -3.73 0.97
C PRO A 152 19.19 -3.25 -0.40
N GLY A 153 19.79 -2.07 -0.41
CA GLY A 153 20.27 -1.42 -1.64
C GLY A 153 19.26 -0.50 -2.32
N TRP A 154 18.06 -0.37 -1.77
CA TRP A 154 17.11 0.63 -2.24
C TRP A 154 17.61 2.04 -1.91
N GLU A 155 17.60 2.91 -2.89
CA GLU A 155 17.98 4.32 -2.77
C GLU A 155 16.74 5.20 -3.02
N GLY A 156 16.62 6.30 -2.27
CA GLY A 156 15.47 7.20 -2.35
C GLY A 156 14.38 6.90 -1.33
N GLN A 157 13.20 7.44 -1.56
CA GLN A 157 12.03 7.25 -0.70
C GLN A 157 11.50 5.81 -0.80
N PRO A 158 10.80 5.30 0.24
CA PRO A 158 10.14 4.00 0.16
C PRO A 158 9.21 3.91 -1.03
N SER A 159 9.21 2.77 -1.67
CA SER A 159 8.33 2.45 -2.79
C SER A 159 7.70 1.08 -2.57
N PHE A 160 6.46 0.93 -2.98
CA PHE A 160 5.78 -0.35 -3.05
C PHE A 160 5.59 -0.72 -4.51
N GLY A 161 6.30 -1.74 -4.96
CA GLY A 161 6.41 -2.06 -6.37
C GLY A 161 6.71 -3.54 -6.65
N PRO A 162 6.89 -3.92 -7.91
CA PRO A 162 7.12 -5.33 -8.28
C PRO A 162 8.43 -5.90 -7.74
N ASP A 163 9.43 -5.04 -7.52
CA ASP A 163 10.78 -5.42 -7.11
C ASP A 163 11.08 -5.12 -5.63
N THR A 164 10.07 -4.70 -4.87
CA THR A 164 10.19 -4.43 -3.43
C THR A 164 9.71 -5.61 -2.60
N TYR A 165 9.95 -5.56 -1.31
CA TYR A 165 9.39 -6.49 -0.35
C TYR A 165 8.72 -5.72 0.80
N PRO A 166 7.40 -5.88 1.00
CA PRO A 166 6.49 -6.65 0.15
C PRO A 166 6.39 -6.09 -1.26
N ASN A 167 5.73 -6.79 -2.17
CA ASN A 167 5.65 -6.40 -3.57
C ASN A 167 4.20 -6.30 -4.05
N THR A 168 4.01 -5.67 -5.21
CA THR A 168 2.68 -5.44 -5.80
C THR A 168 2.13 -6.59 -6.62
N ARG A 169 2.67 -7.81 -6.48
CA ARG A 169 2.14 -8.95 -7.21
C ARG A 169 0.73 -9.29 -6.77
N SER A 170 -0.04 -9.83 -7.69
CA SER A 170 -1.33 -10.41 -7.35
C SER A 170 -1.18 -11.68 -6.49
N ASN A 171 -2.22 -12.09 -5.80
CA ASN A 171 -2.23 -13.30 -4.97
C ASN A 171 -1.87 -14.59 -5.75
N ASN A 172 -2.08 -14.60 -7.07
CA ASN A 172 -1.66 -15.72 -7.92
C ASN A 172 -0.21 -15.63 -8.40
N GLY A 173 0.54 -14.60 -7.95
CA GLY A 173 1.93 -14.35 -8.28
C GLY A 173 2.17 -13.63 -9.61
N SER A 174 1.13 -13.17 -10.30
CA SER A 174 1.27 -12.41 -11.55
C SER A 174 1.78 -11.00 -11.28
N ASP A 175 2.61 -10.49 -12.18
CA ASP A 175 3.06 -9.10 -12.14
C ASP A 175 1.90 -8.15 -12.43
N THR A 176 1.71 -7.16 -11.57
CA THR A 176 0.69 -6.12 -11.74
C THR A 176 1.24 -4.88 -12.42
N TYR A 177 2.57 -4.71 -12.35
CA TYR A 177 3.29 -3.52 -12.80
C TYR A 177 2.91 -2.22 -12.06
N ILE A 178 2.12 -2.34 -11.02
CA ILE A 178 1.75 -1.22 -10.16
C ILE A 178 2.96 -0.82 -9.34
N GLN A 179 3.16 0.49 -9.19
CA GLN A 179 4.21 1.05 -8.36
C GLN A 179 3.67 2.28 -7.62
N VAL A 180 3.83 2.30 -6.32
CA VAL A 180 3.53 3.44 -5.46
C VAL A 180 4.85 4.06 -5.03
N ASN A 181 5.14 5.26 -5.52
CA ASN A 181 6.41 5.95 -5.35
C ASN A 181 6.26 7.26 -4.59
N ASP A 182 7.38 7.89 -4.28
CA ASP A 182 7.46 9.23 -3.71
C ASP A 182 6.57 9.40 -2.47
N ILE A 183 6.50 8.34 -1.67
CA ILE A 183 5.75 8.36 -0.42
C ILE A 183 6.37 9.39 0.52
N SER A 184 5.57 10.37 0.92
CA SER A 184 6.03 11.48 1.76
C SER A 184 6.26 11.08 3.22
N ILE A 185 6.80 12.01 4.00
CA ILE A 185 6.82 11.90 5.47
C ILE A 185 5.40 11.87 6.04
N PRO A 186 5.19 11.30 7.24
CA PRO A 186 3.90 11.29 7.90
C PRO A 186 3.35 12.71 8.11
N GLY A 187 2.06 12.88 7.96
CA GLY A 187 1.37 14.15 8.15
C GLY A 187 -0.14 14.03 8.01
N ASP A 188 -0.87 15.11 8.31
CA ASP A 188 -2.31 15.19 8.10
C ASP A 188 -2.69 14.94 6.63
N THR A 189 -1.79 15.29 5.74
CA THR A 189 -1.85 14.98 4.33
C THR A 189 -0.54 14.32 3.92
N MET A 190 -0.64 13.15 3.34
CA MET A 190 0.48 12.46 2.72
C MET A 190 0.31 12.45 1.20
N THR A 191 1.42 12.47 0.50
CA THR A 191 1.47 12.41 -0.96
C THR A 191 2.25 11.17 -1.39
N PHE A 192 1.84 10.62 -2.53
CA PHE A 192 2.52 9.54 -3.22
C PHE A 192 2.16 9.59 -4.70
N GLU A 193 2.93 8.92 -5.52
CA GLU A 193 2.64 8.78 -6.95
C GLU A 193 2.32 7.32 -7.28
N ILE A 194 1.27 7.11 -8.08
CA ILE A 194 0.97 5.78 -8.63
C ILE A 194 1.53 5.75 -10.03
N GLY A 195 2.56 4.95 -10.21
CA GLY A 195 3.19 4.68 -11.47
C GLY A 195 2.84 3.29 -12.01
N ASN A 196 3.29 3.08 -13.21
CA ASN A 196 3.31 1.75 -13.81
C ASN A 196 4.74 1.45 -14.22
N SER A 197 5.32 0.37 -13.73
CA SER A 197 6.71 -0.01 -14.04
C SER A 197 6.94 -0.32 -15.52
N PHE A 198 5.87 -0.40 -16.32
CA PHE A 198 5.96 -0.41 -17.78
C PHE A 198 6.34 0.94 -18.38
N ILE A 199 6.22 2.03 -17.62
CA ILE A 199 6.55 3.35 -18.15
C ILE A 199 8.04 3.55 -17.92
N ALA A 200 8.84 3.14 -18.89
CA ALA A 200 10.23 3.52 -18.95
C ALA A 200 10.36 5.04 -19.12
N ASP A 201 11.44 5.63 -18.60
CA ASP A 201 11.74 7.05 -18.74
C ASP A 201 11.54 7.54 -20.19
N GLY A 202 10.70 8.57 -20.35
CA GLY A 202 10.34 9.11 -21.66
C GLY A 202 9.03 8.60 -22.26
N PHE A 203 8.30 7.73 -21.57
CA PHE A 203 6.93 7.34 -21.93
C PHE A 203 5.91 7.94 -20.94
N PRO A 204 4.64 8.18 -21.39
CA PRO A 204 4.09 7.86 -22.69
C PRO A 204 4.58 8.85 -23.77
N ASP A 205 5.31 8.36 -24.77
CA ASP A 205 5.51 9.13 -25.98
C ASP A 205 4.25 9.01 -26.86
N THR A 206 3.41 10.04 -26.82
CA THR A 206 2.17 10.09 -27.58
C THR A 206 2.41 10.18 -29.09
N THR A 207 3.65 10.31 -29.52
CA THR A 207 4.03 10.33 -30.94
C THR A 207 4.28 8.91 -31.47
N LEU A 208 4.47 7.92 -30.59
CA LEU A 208 4.67 6.52 -30.97
C LEU A 208 3.34 5.79 -31.11
N ASN A 209 3.09 5.28 -32.28
CA ASN A 209 1.98 4.34 -32.50
C ASN A 209 2.44 2.93 -32.11
N ILE A 210 2.26 2.57 -30.86
CA ILE A 210 2.65 1.26 -30.33
C ILE A 210 1.71 0.20 -30.89
N GLN A 211 2.26 -0.82 -31.51
CA GLN A 211 1.52 -1.89 -32.16
C GLN A 211 1.64 -3.23 -31.42
N MET A 212 2.74 -3.47 -30.72
CA MET A 212 2.99 -4.75 -30.06
C MET A 212 3.99 -4.62 -28.92
N PHE A 213 3.76 -5.45 -27.90
CA PHE A 213 4.74 -5.79 -26.87
C PHE A 213 5.05 -7.27 -27.00
N TYR A 214 6.30 -7.65 -27.10
CA TYR A 214 6.72 -9.04 -27.18
C TYR A 214 8.18 -9.20 -26.79
N ASP A 215 8.51 -10.27 -26.09
CA ASP A 215 9.89 -10.64 -25.78
C ASP A 215 10.51 -11.33 -27.02
N PHE A 216 11.17 -10.53 -27.87
CA PHE A 216 11.84 -11.04 -29.07
C PHE A 216 13.24 -11.56 -28.78
N THR A 217 13.84 -11.10 -27.69
CA THR A 217 15.21 -11.48 -27.31
C THR A 217 15.24 -12.73 -26.45
N GLY A 218 14.10 -13.07 -25.81
CA GLY A 218 13.97 -14.22 -24.93
C GLY A 218 14.63 -14.00 -23.57
N ASP A 219 14.83 -12.74 -23.18
CA ASP A 219 15.47 -12.36 -21.90
C ASP A 219 14.48 -12.14 -20.77
N GLY A 220 13.17 -12.25 -21.02
CA GLY A 220 12.09 -12.04 -20.07
C GLY A 220 11.58 -10.60 -20.00
N VAL A 221 12.18 -9.70 -20.79
CA VAL A 221 11.73 -8.30 -20.91
C VAL A 221 11.02 -8.12 -22.25
N HIS A 222 9.88 -7.43 -22.24
CA HIS A 222 9.13 -7.22 -23.47
C HIS A 222 9.67 -5.99 -24.22
N GLU A 223 9.97 -6.16 -25.49
CA GLU A 223 10.29 -5.08 -26.39
C GLU A 223 9.01 -4.41 -26.92
N ILE A 224 9.13 -3.11 -27.17
CA ILE A 224 8.04 -2.30 -27.74
C ILE A 224 8.25 -2.18 -29.24
N ILE A 225 7.26 -2.53 -30.03
CA ILE A 225 7.23 -2.31 -31.47
C ILE A 225 6.13 -1.32 -31.79
N GLY A 226 6.49 -0.28 -32.51
CA GLY A 226 5.54 0.74 -32.95
C GLY A 226 6.01 1.46 -34.22
N GLY A 227 5.16 2.27 -34.77
CA GLY A 227 5.42 3.11 -35.93
C GLY A 227 4.27 3.14 -36.92
N ALA A 228 4.20 4.19 -37.73
CA ALA A 228 3.23 4.33 -38.84
C ALA A 228 3.88 3.98 -40.19
N ASP A 229 5.10 4.47 -40.40
CA ASP A 229 5.86 4.34 -41.65
C ASP A 229 7.14 3.52 -41.51
N SER A 230 7.52 3.20 -40.27
CA SER A 230 8.67 2.37 -39.93
C SER A 230 8.43 1.62 -38.64
N LEU A 231 8.98 0.40 -38.53
CA LEU A 231 8.96 -0.38 -37.32
C LEU A 231 10.13 0.03 -36.41
N TRP A 232 9.80 0.26 -35.15
CA TRP A 232 10.73 0.62 -34.11
C TRP A 232 10.70 -0.42 -33.00
N TRP A 233 11.82 -0.68 -32.37
CA TRP A 233 11.89 -1.53 -31.19
C TRP A 233 12.79 -0.94 -30.12
N SER A 234 12.52 -1.23 -28.87
CA SER A 234 13.35 -0.87 -27.72
C SER A 234 14.01 -2.14 -27.18
N GLY A 235 15.31 -2.13 -26.99
CA GLY A 235 16.02 -3.23 -26.34
C GLY A 235 16.13 -3.04 -24.82
N SER A 236 16.43 -4.12 -24.10
CA SER A 236 16.34 -4.26 -22.65
C SER A 236 17.14 -3.31 -21.76
N ASP A 237 18.20 -2.68 -22.26
CA ASP A 237 19.15 -1.95 -21.39
C ASP A 237 19.08 -0.41 -21.49
N SER A 238 18.33 0.10 -22.38
CA SER A 238 18.01 1.53 -22.52
C SER A 238 16.96 1.70 -23.59
N ILE A 239 16.05 2.66 -23.42
CA ILE A 239 15.13 3.02 -24.48
C ILE A 239 15.96 3.69 -25.60
N SER A 240 16.47 2.91 -26.49
CA SER A 240 16.98 3.36 -27.76
C SER A 240 15.99 2.92 -28.81
N ILE A 241 15.19 3.86 -29.30
CA ILE A 241 14.27 3.60 -30.40
C ILE A 241 15.12 3.56 -31.67
N THR A 242 15.29 2.37 -32.21
CA THR A 242 16.04 2.17 -33.46
C THR A 242 15.06 1.69 -34.53
N PRO A 243 15.08 2.24 -35.75
CA PRO A 243 14.26 1.70 -36.81
C PRO A 243 14.61 0.23 -37.06
N PHE A 244 13.65 -0.64 -36.91
CA PHE A 244 13.83 -2.07 -37.16
C PHE A 244 13.78 -2.35 -38.68
N HIS A 245 12.88 -1.69 -39.36
CA HIS A 245 12.76 -1.79 -40.81
C HIS A 245 12.04 -0.57 -41.36
N ASP A 246 12.57 0.00 -42.43
CA ASP A 246 11.89 1.03 -43.21
C ASP A 246 10.92 0.36 -44.17
N LEU A 247 9.62 0.50 -43.91
CA LEU A 247 8.57 -0.04 -44.77
C LEU A 247 8.23 0.86 -45.95
N SER A 248 8.92 2.01 -46.10
CA SER A 248 8.71 2.94 -47.22
C SER A 248 9.45 2.51 -48.51
N GLY A 249 10.23 1.44 -48.47
CA GLY A 249 10.90 0.86 -49.61
C GLY A 249 9.93 0.16 -50.55
N GLU A 250 9.84 0.56 -51.77
CA GLU A 250 9.05 0.02 -52.87
C GLU A 250 9.17 -1.52 -52.98
N TYR A 251 8.02 -2.14 -53.27
CA TYR A 251 7.94 -3.50 -53.78
C TYR A 251 8.52 -3.59 -55.20
#